data_84443eaed185f2ba267484efc9ed8aa8
#
_entry.id   84443eaed185f2ba267484efc9ed8aa8
#
_cell.length_a   1.000
_cell.length_b   1.000
_cell.length_c   1.000
_cell.angle_alpha   90.00
_cell.angle_beta   90.00
_cell.angle_gamma   90.00
#
_symmetry.space_group_name_H-M   'P 1'
#
loop_
_entity.id
_entity.type
_entity.pdbx_description
1 polymer ?
#
loop_
_entity_poly.entity_id
_entity_poly.type
_entity_poly.pdbx_seq_one_letter_code
_entity_poly.pdbx_strand_id
1 'polypeptide(L)'
;LEQFDAAIIGGGSAGLSALKKLSDLNKSAILIEAGNQIGTKNVSGGILYSKQDPHRRIYNVEDVFGSDFASSAPIERLIKKYFLHATSKNKIFTLDITALHEYKTNFGYSILLNRLNPWLAQRASESADKHGGGIITGVHVSDIQWIDDKTIVKTNELEEFQVKSIIAADGVNSEVAEITKARQKFKPEVVYFGVKVIIKLPENIIEERFQLNPSEGSAHLFAGDITLNHVGGGFLYTNRETLSLGAVYHYGSLLSNPVTPSELINVLIKNPLISEYIKDEVPLRNENADLSKEDQLKVQLSVSKLIKTYNELRYKYFSKNNVELVDSGKFTNIEEIRSKIDSIKQDLIDKYGVQFVNNYVELEYSAKLIPDGKRCQMRKPYYRNILFIGDAAGRGIFIGPKIEGLNVGIDDAVRASIAISRSLENNNFNSGYMGSYYESLVNESPYTRDMTKIDKDYLTLFLNVVRNISMDSIDPRLAIGLRLMKNTRFRRVAVGLANILGYNKILPIVESEQTYVRVPILLANKLGNIVTSSYVPVIPTLSERIAKLQYNDDSEPHIIVNDKRSEFMKKLLLLCPTNCYSYEGEDVILQHEGCVECGSCSIGTKWKHPKGEKGIIYRYG
;
A
#
# COMPACT_ATOMS: atom_id res chain seq x y z
N LEU A 1 18.57 -8.18 35.29
CA LEU A 1 17.81 -7.55 34.23
C LEU A 1 18.74 -6.69 33.40
N GLU A 2 18.77 -6.91 32.08
CA GLU A 2 19.45 -6.02 31.20
C GLU A 2 18.74 -4.65 31.16
N GLN A 3 19.53 -3.57 31.07
CA GLN A 3 19.03 -2.21 31.16
C GLN A 3 19.31 -1.44 29.91
N PHE A 4 18.28 -0.77 29.36
CA PHE A 4 18.38 0.10 28.19
C PHE A 4 17.71 1.45 28.46
N ASP A 5 18.12 2.46 27.71
CA ASP A 5 17.43 3.75 27.73
C ASP A 5 16.04 3.65 27.11
N ALA A 6 15.86 2.82 26.06
CA ALA A 6 14.58 2.59 25.45
C ALA A 6 14.39 1.15 24.96
N ALA A 7 13.14 0.64 25.02
CA ALA A 7 12.71 -0.51 24.24
C ALA A 7 11.86 -0.04 23.05
N ILE A 8 12.07 -0.67 21.90
CA ILE A 8 11.27 -0.46 20.69
C ILE A 8 10.55 -1.77 20.40
N ILE A 9 9.23 -1.74 20.33
CA ILE A 9 8.42 -2.94 20.13
C ILE A 9 7.88 -2.93 18.69
N GLY A 10 8.36 -3.87 17.88
CA GLY A 10 8.03 -4.05 16.47
C GLY A 10 9.17 -3.66 15.52
N GLY A 11 9.59 -4.62 14.68
CA GLY A 11 10.69 -4.50 13.71
C GLY A 11 10.26 -4.06 12.31
N GLY A 12 9.17 -3.32 12.19
CA GLY A 12 8.79 -2.66 10.94
C GLY A 12 9.67 -1.43 10.65
N SER A 13 9.49 -0.82 9.46
CA SER A 13 10.31 0.34 9.03
C SER A 13 10.33 1.47 10.06
N ALA A 14 9.22 1.72 10.76
CA ALA A 14 9.15 2.75 11.81
C ALA A 14 10.01 2.40 13.02
N GLY A 15 9.90 1.15 13.53
CA GLY A 15 10.71 0.70 14.67
C GLY A 15 12.20 0.68 14.37
N LEU A 16 12.58 0.21 13.18
CA LEU A 16 13.97 0.20 12.73
C LEU A 16 14.54 1.63 12.59
N SER A 17 13.71 2.58 12.14
CA SER A 17 14.09 3.99 12.07
C SER A 17 14.27 4.60 13.46
N ALA A 18 13.43 4.19 14.44
CA ALA A 18 13.58 4.62 15.83
C ALA A 18 14.86 4.09 16.45
N LEU A 19 15.19 2.80 16.24
CA LEU A 19 16.44 2.21 16.73
C LEU A 19 17.65 2.94 16.17
N LYS A 20 17.68 3.11 14.83
CA LYS A 20 18.77 3.83 14.17
C LYS A 20 18.93 5.24 14.74
N LYS A 21 17.82 5.99 14.86
CA LYS A 21 17.86 7.38 15.33
C LYS A 21 18.26 7.51 16.80
N LEU A 22 17.77 6.65 17.69
CA LEU A 22 18.21 6.64 19.10
C LEU A 22 19.70 6.34 19.22
N SER A 23 20.19 5.38 18.43
CA SER A 23 21.62 5.02 18.40
C SER A 23 22.47 6.18 17.88
N ASP A 24 22.02 6.90 16.82
CA ASP A 24 22.70 8.10 16.33
C ASP A 24 22.70 9.27 17.33
N LEU A 25 21.78 9.25 18.30
CA LEU A 25 21.75 10.15 19.44
C LEU A 25 22.53 9.61 20.66
N ASN A 26 23.33 8.56 20.49
CA ASN A 26 24.14 7.88 21.50
C ASN A 26 23.31 7.34 22.69
N LYS A 27 22.12 6.78 22.41
CA LYS A 27 21.25 6.16 23.41
C LYS A 27 21.25 4.65 23.22
N SER A 28 21.28 3.90 24.33
CA SER A 28 21.13 2.44 24.30
C SER A 28 19.67 2.07 24.07
N ALA A 29 19.39 1.28 23.05
CA ALA A 29 18.04 0.86 22.74
C ALA A 29 18.00 -0.60 22.29
N ILE A 30 16.98 -1.33 22.73
CA ILE A 30 16.69 -2.69 22.31
C ILE A 30 15.43 -2.72 21.46
N LEU A 31 15.51 -3.31 20.26
CA LEU A 31 14.33 -3.56 19.44
C LEU A 31 13.90 -5.01 19.58
N ILE A 32 12.63 -5.22 19.89
CA ILE A 32 12.02 -6.53 20.11
C ILE A 32 11.03 -6.78 18.98
N GLU A 33 11.28 -7.84 18.19
CA GLU A 33 10.43 -8.27 17.05
C GLU A 33 9.87 -9.66 17.30
N ALA A 34 8.55 -9.81 17.14
CA ALA A 34 7.86 -11.08 17.34
C ALA A 34 8.20 -12.13 16.27
N GLY A 35 8.46 -11.71 15.04
CA GLY A 35 8.88 -12.59 13.95
C GLY A 35 10.35 -13.02 14.08
N ASN A 36 10.68 -14.22 13.62
CA ASN A 36 12.06 -14.74 13.67
C ASN A 36 13.04 -13.97 12.78
N GLN A 37 12.54 -13.34 11.75
CA GLN A 37 13.32 -12.55 10.81
C GLN A 37 12.61 -11.23 10.54
N ILE A 38 13.39 -10.17 10.54
CA ILE A 38 12.87 -8.85 10.18
C ILE A 38 12.32 -8.86 8.75
N GLY A 39 11.14 -8.29 8.56
CA GLY A 39 10.49 -8.14 7.26
C GLY A 39 9.47 -9.22 6.92
N THR A 40 9.61 -10.44 7.45
CA THR A 40 8.76 -11.59 7.07
C THR A 40 7.29 -11.49 7.47
N LYS A 41 6.96 -10.60 8.40
CA LYS A 41 5.57 -10.30 8.84
C LYS A 41 5.01 -8.99 8.27
N ASN A 42 5.80 -8.28 7.47
CA ASN A 42 5.43 -6.96 6.99
C ASN A 42 4.77 -7.00 5.62
N VAL A 43 3.71 -6.23 5.44
CA VAL A 43 2.98 -6.05 4.19
C VAL A 43 2.74 -4.58 3.95
N SER A 44 3.00 -4.12 2.72
CA SER A 44 2.70 -2.75 2.27
C SER A 44 2.15 -2.73 0.84
N GLY A 45 1.65 -1.58 0.39
CA GLY A 45 1.32 -1.36 -1.02
C GLY A 45 2.54 -1.41 -1.94
N GLY A 46 3.71 -1.03 -1.44
CA GLY A 46 4.98 -1.15 -2.15
C GLY A 46 5.60 0.18 -2.59
N ILE A 47 5.17 1.34 -2.07
CA ILE A 47 5.86 2.62 -2.31
C ILE A 47 6.22 3.29 -0.99
N LEU A 48 7.51 3.59 -0.84
CA LEU A 48 8.04 4.48 0.19
C LEU A 48 8.21 5.87 -0.41
N TYR A 49 7.46 6.84 0.10
CA TYR A 49 7.53 8.23 -0.37
C TYR A 49 8.59 9.00 0.38
N SER A 50 9.33 9.84 -0.36
CA SER A 50 10.22 10.85 0.17
C SER A 50 9.74 12.23 -0.28
N LYS A 51 9.63 13.16 0.65
CA LYS A 51 9.09 14.50 0.41
C LYS A 51 10.13 15.55 0.76
N GLN A 52 10.46 16.42 -0.19
CA GLN A 52 11.29 17.56 0.12
C GLN A 52 10.44 18.64 0.82
N ASP A 53 10.85 19.02 2.02
CA ASP A 53 10.30 20.16 2.74
C ASP A 53 11.38 21.23 2.89
N PRO A 54 11.22 22.42 2.24
CA PRO A 54 12.20 23.51 2.34
C PRO A 54 12.50 23.96 3.77
N HIS A 55 11.56 23.73 4.69
CA HIS A 55 11.70 24.07 6.11
C HIS A 55 12.24 22.92 6.96
N ARG A 56 12.59 21.79 6.36
CA ARG A 56 13.08 20.57 7.04
C ARG A 56 12.19 20.11 8.20
N ARG A 57 10.87 20.18 8.02
CA ARG A 57 9.89 19.73 9.01
C ARG A 57 9.46 18.30 8.85
N ILE A 58 9.90 17.63 7.78
CA ILE A 58 9.66 16.22 7.49
C ILE A 58 10.99 15.49 7.58
N TYR A 59 10.96 14.32 8.22
CA TYR A 59 12.09 13.39 8.23
C TYR A 59 11.78 12.24 7.28
N ASN A 60 12.63 12.08 6.28
CA ASN A 60 12.54 11.00 5.29
C ASN A 60 13.49 9.85 5.65
N VAL A 61 13.40 8.76 4.92
CA VAL A 61 14.28 7.62 5.10
C VAL A 61 15.77 7.98 4.91
N GLU A 62 16.07 8.89 4.00
CA GLU A 62 17.43 9.39 3.72
C GLU A 62 18.01 10.18 4.90
N ASP A 63 17.18 10.87 5.68
CA ASP A 63 17.59 11.61 6.88
C ASP A 63 17.99 10.68 8.03
N VAL A 64 17.55 9.40 7.98
CA VAL A 64 17.82 8.39 9.00
C VAL A 64 18.92 7.42 8.56
N PHE A 65 18.86 6.94 7.31
CA PHE A 65 19.73 5.87 6.83
C PHE A 65 20.84 6.34 5.87
N GLY A 66 20.90 7.63 5.59
CA GLY A 66 21.94 8.26 4.77
C GLY A 66 21.45 8.73 3.40
N SER A 67 22.10 9.76 2.89
CA SER A 67 21.79 10.37 1.58
C SER A 67 22.07 9.40 0.40
N ASP A 68 22.82 8.34 0.62
CA ASP A 68 23.11 7.28 -0.33
C ASP A 68 22.00 6.20 -0.38
N PHE A 69 20.90 6.37 0.36
CA PHE A 69 19.80 5.39 0.43
C PHE A 69 19.35 4.91 -0.95
N ALA A 70 19.12 5.84 -1.88
CA ALA A 70 18.63 5.50 -3.23
C ALA A 70 19.58 4.61 -4.03
N SER A 71 20.89 4.62 -3.74
CA SER A 71 21.90 3.82 -4.45
C SER A 71 22.35 2.59 -3.67
N SER A 72 22.18 2.56 -2.35
CA SER A 72 22.68 1.47 -1.49
C SER A 72 21.59 0.55 -0.97
N ALA A 73 20.35 1.03 -0.82
CA ALA A 73 19.24 0.22 -0.35
C ALA A 73 18.68 -0.68 -1.48
N PRO A 74 18.10 -1.84 -1.13
CA PRO A 74 17.50 -2.77 -2.09
C PRO A 74 16.12 -2.25 -2.54
N ILE A 75 16.08 -1.04 -3.09
CA ILE A 75 14.89 -0.51 -3.73
C ILE A 75 14.63 -1.26 -5.04
N GLU A 76 13.39 -1.38 -5.41
CA GLU A 76 13.01 -2.01 -6.66
C GLU A 76 13.19 -1.05 -7.84
N ARG A 77 12.54 0.12 -7.77
CA ARG A 77 12.62 1.17 -8.80
C ARG A 77 12.41 2.55 -8.19
N LEU A 78 12.97 3.59 -8.82
CA LEU A 78 12.62 4.98 -8.55
C LEU A 78 11.38 5.36 -9.36
N ILE A 79 10.27 5.68 -8.68
CA ILE A 79 9.02 6.02 -9.35
C ILE A 79 9.14 7.39 -10.02
N LYS A 80 9.04 7.39 -11.35
CA LYS A 80 9.12 8.58 -12.19
C LYS A 80 7.79 8.97 -12.83
N LYS A 81 6.85 8.02 -12.94
CA LYS A 81 5.55 8.25 -13.56
C LYS A 81 4.43 7.91 -12.60
N TYR A 82 3.44 8.80 -12.54
CA TYR A 82 2.26 8.64 -11.68
C TYR A 82 0.99 8.84 -12.49
N PHE A 83 0.12 7.85 -12.46
CA PHE A 83 -1.15 7.87 -13.20
C PHE A 83 -2.33 7.65 -12.27
N LEU A 84 -3.43 8.35 -12.57
CA LEU A 84 -4.71 8.16 -11.93
C LEU A 84 -5.74 7.74 -12.99
N HIS A 85 -6.33 6.57 -12.81
CA HIS A 85 -7.30 5.99 -13.71
C HIS A 85 -8.70 6.03 -13.10
N ALA A 86 -9.61 6.71 -13.75
CA ALA A 86 -11.04 6.64 -13.45
C ALA A 86 -11.66 5.56 -14.35
N THR A 87 -12.40 4.62 -13.77
CA THR A 87 -12.93 3.44 -14.46
C THR A 87 -14.45 3.38 -14.43
N SER A 88 -15.05 2.93 -15.54
CA SER A 88 -16.48 2.61 -15.65
C SER A 88 -16.73 1.57 -16.72
N LYS A 89 -17.13 0.36 -16.36
CA LYS A 89 -17.26 -0.79 -17.26
C LYS A 89 -15.99 -1.00 -18.08
N ASN A 90 -16.06 -0.74 -19.38
CA ASN A 90 -14.93 -0.83 -20.30
C ASN A 90 -14.34 0.55 -20.70
N LYS A 91 -14.76 1.62 -20.02
CA LYS A 91 -14.23 2.97 -20.24
C LYS A 91 -13.25 3.36 -19.16
N ILE A 92 -12.11 3.90 -19.57
CA ILE A 92 -11.05 4.34 -18.67
C ILE A 92 -10.62 5.75 -19.09
N PHE A 93 -10.65 6.66 -18.11
CA PHE A 93 -10.07 7.98 -18.23
C PHE A 93 -8.78 8.05 -17.42
N THR A 94 -7.67 8.30 -18.07
CA THR A 94 -6.35 8.33 -17.45
C THR A 94 -5.84 9.76 -17.33
N LEU A 95 -5.37 10.11 -16.15
CA LEU A 95 -4.67 11.35 -15.84
C LEU A 95 -3.21 11.04 -15.55
N ASP A 96 -2.32 11.67 -16.29
CA ASP A 96 -0.92 11.77 -15.91
C ASP A 96 -0.79 12.84 -14.82
N ILE A 97 -0.43 12.42 -13.61
CA ILE A 97 -0.23 13.30 -12.45
C ILE A 97 1.26 13.45 -12.09
N THR A 98 2.16 13.04 -12.97
CA THR A 98 3.61 13.07 -12.75
C THR A 98 4.09 14.50 -12.43
N ALA A 99 3.69 15.47 -13.23
CA ALA A 99 4.07 16.88 -13.01
C ALA A 99 3.56 17.42 -11.66
N LEU A 100 2.43 16.93 -11.15
CA LEU A 100 1.93 17.31 -9.82
C LEU A 100 2.84 16.77 -8.71
N HIS A 101 3.37 15.56 -8.86
CA HIS A 101 4.33 14.98 -7.93
C HIS A 101 5.68 15.70 -7.97
N GLU A 102 6.18 16.01 -9.16
CA GLU A 102 7.42 16.77 -9.36
C GLU A 102 7.31 18.19 -8.79
N TYR A 103 6.21 18.89 -9.04
CA TYR A 103 5.96 20.23 -8.50
C TYR A 103 5.98 20.24 -6.96
N LYS A 104 5.45 19.22 -6.32
CA LYS A 104 5.50 19.06 -4.85
C LYS A 104 6.84 18.50 -4.36
N THR A 105 7.83 18.32 -5.26
CA THR A 105 9.13 17.69 -4.96
C THR A 105 9.00 16.35 -4.23
N ASN A 106 7.94 15.62 -4.53
CA ASN A 106 7.69 14.30 -3.97
C ASN A 106 8.20 13.26 -4.97
N PHE A 107 8.90 12.27 -4.47
CA PHE A 107 9.25 11.09 -5.24
C PHE A 107 9.02 9.84 -4.39
N GLY A 108 9.06 8.68 -5.01
CA GLY A 108 8.80 7.42 -4.35
C GLY A 108 9.75 6.35 -4.83
N TYR A 109 10.05 5.44 -3.93
CA TYR A 109 10.78 4.20 -4.22
C TYR A 109 9.77 3.06 -4.22
N SER A 110 9.70 2.26 -5.30
CA SER A 110 9.01 0.98 -5.17
C SER A 110 9.89 0.04 -4.36
N ILE A 111 9.28 -0.67 -3.43
CA ILE A 111 9.95 -1.47 -2.42
C ILE A 111 9.19 -2.77 -2.16
N LEU A 112 9.92 -3.76 -1.70
CA LEU A 112 9.40 -4.98 -1.09
C LEU A 112 9.93 -5.04 0.34
N LEU A 113 9.02 -5.04 1.33
CA LEU A 113 9.41 -4.87 2.73
C LEU A 113 10.28 -5.98 3.26
N ASN A 114 10.12 -7.19 2.74
CA ASN A 114 10.98 -8.29 3.15
C ASN A 114 12.41 -8.20 2.60
N ARG A 115 12.68 -7.29 1.67
CA ARG A 115 14.05 -6.94 1.22
C ARG A 115 14.55 -5.68 1.89
N LEU A 116 13.68 -4.66 2.00
CA LEU A 116 14.06 -3.37 2.58
C LEU A 116 14.29 -3.46 4.09
N ASN A 117 13.36 -4.05 4.84
CA ASN A 117 13.46 -4.05 6.31
C ASN A 117 14.69 -4.80 6.84
N PRO A 118 15.14 -5.95 6.31
CA PRO A 118 16.41 -6.54 6.70
C PRO A 118 17.63 -5.63 6.46
N TRP A 119 17.64 -4.86 5.37
CA TRP A 119 18.70 -3.88 5.10
C TRP A 119 18.66 -2.72 6.12
N LEU A 120 17.47 -2.20 6.44
CA LEU A 120 17.30 -1.19 7.50
C LEU A 120 17.76 -1.73 8.85
N ALA A 121 17.43 -3.00 9.15
CA ALA A 121 17.82 -3.66 10.39
C ALA A 121 19.32 -3.80 10.53
N GLN A 122 20.02 -4.21 9.47
CA GLN A 122 21.47 -4.28 9.48
C GLN A 122 22.08 -2.92 9.82
N ARG A 123 21.66 -1.85 9.14
CA ARG A 123 22.15 -0.48 9.37
C ARG A 123 21.82 0.03 10.79
N ALA A 124 20.63 -0.30 11.29
CA ALA A 124 20.22 0.08 12.63
C ALA A 124 21.00 -0.70 13.71
N SER A 125 21.22 -2.02 13.52
CA SER A 125 22.02 -2.85 14.44
C SER A 125 23.46 -2.41 14.52
N GLU A 126 24.12 -2.16 13.38
CA GLU A 126 25.50 -1.65 13.31
C GLU A 126 25.68 -0.32 14.07
N SER A 127 24.62 0.49 14.14
CA SER A 127 24.62 1.72 14.94
C SER A 127 24.33 1.44 16.42
N ALA A 128 23.40 0.54 16.73
CA ALA A 128 22.96 0.21 18.09
C ALA A 128 24.06 -0.51 18.88
N ASP A 129 24.78 -1.44 18.26
CA ASP A 129 25.87 -2.21 18.87
C ASP A 129 26.95 -1.30 19.50
N LYS A 130 27.18 -0.13 18.90
CA LYS A 130 28.17 0.86 19.40
C LYS A 130 27.75 1.49 20.73
N HIS A 131 26.48 1.40 21.09
CA HIS A 131 25.90 2.04 22.26
C HIS A 131 25.24 1.01 23.21
N GLY A 132 25.59 -0.27 23.06
CA GLY A 132 25.09 -1.34 23.91
C GLY A 132 23.60 -1.64 23.68
N GLY A 133 23.10 -1.37 22.47
CA GLY A 133 21.75 -1.74 22.04
C GLY A 133 21.77 -2.90 21.05
N GLY A 134 20.63 -3.21 20.45
CA GLY A 134 20.55 -4.27 19.44
C GLY A 134 19.13 -4.62 19.00
N ILE A 135 19.01 -5.72 18.26
CA ILE A 135 17.75 -6.27 17.78
C ILE A 135 17.62 -7.70 18.29
N ILE A 136 16.47 -8.02 18.86
CA ILE A 136 16.08 -9.39 19.24
C ILE A 136 14.87 -9.77 18.38
N THR A 137 14.94 -10.91 17.73
CA THR A 137 13.87 -11.47 16.90
C THR A 137 13.32 -12.76 17.49
N GLY A 138 12.12 -13.16 17.12
CA GLY A 138 11.45 -14.34 17.64
C GLY A 138 10.91 -14.15 19.06
N VAL A 139 10.87 -12.92 19.55
CA VAL A 139 10.52 -12.60 20.95
C VAL A 139 9.26 -11.75 20.98
N HIS A 140 8.27 -12.19 21.72
CA HIS A 140 6.97 -11.55 21.82
C HIS A 140 6.78 -10.86 23.17
N VAL A 141 6.49 -9.55 23.18
CA VAL A 141 6.20 -8.81 24.40
C VAL A 141 4.83 -9.21 24.95
N SER A 142 4.82 -9.75 26.17
CA SER A 142 3.61 -10.27 26.82
C SER A 142 2.99 -9.31 27.83
N ASP A 143 3.81 -8.48 28.49
CA ASP A 143 3.35 -7.54 29.52
C ASP A 143 4.32 -6.37 29.68
N ILE A 144 3.82 -5.26 30.22
CA ILE A 144 4.60 -4.08 30.60
C ILE A 144 4.20 -3.70 32.02
N GLN A 145 5.18 -3.70 32.93
CA GLN A 145 4.96 -3.42 34.33
C GLN A 145 5.72 -2.18 34.80
N TRP A 146 5.11 -1.42 35.67
CA TRP A 146 5.72 -0.27 36.35
C TRP A 146 5.84 -0.59 37.84
N ILE A 147 7.06 -0.82 38.29
CA ILE A 147 7.38 -1.22 39.67
C ILE A 147 8.47 -0.28 40.20
N ASP A 148 8.20 0.41 41.30
CA ASP A 148 9.16 1.28 41.98
C ASP A 148 9.96 2.20 41.00
N ASP A 149 9.28 3.00 40.24
CA ASP A 149 9.85 3.92 39.21
C ASP A 149 10.60 3.22 38.04
N LYS A 150 10.55 1.89 37.98
CA LYS A 150 11.11 1.10 36.89
C LYS A 150 10.04 0.64 35.93
N THR A 151 10.36 0.63 34.67
CA THR A 151 9.52 0.01 33.63
C THR A 151 10.15 -1.29 33.20
N ILE A 152 9.41 -2.38 33.35
CA ILE A 152 9.84 -3.73 32.97
C ILE A 152 9.01 -4.19 31.79
N VAL A 153 9.69 -4.51 30.72
CA VAL A 153 9.11 -5.16 29.53
C VAL A 153 9.31 -6.66 29.69
N LYS A 154 8.22 -7.42 29.72
CA LYS A 154 8.23 -8.89 29.84
C LYS A 154 7.94 -9.54 28.50
N THR A 155 8.60 -10.66 28.24
CA THR A 155 8.41 -11.45 27.04
C THR A 155 7.82 -12.83 27.35
N ASN A 156 7.29 -13.49 26.33
CA ASN A 156 6.80 -14.87 26.47
C ASN A 156 7.94 -15.88 26.67
N GLU A 157 9.15 -15.53 26.27
CA GLU A 157 10.35 -16.34 26.36
C GLU A 157 11.06 -16.20 27.70
N LEU A 158 10.38 -15.62 28.72
CA LEU A 158 10.86 -15.36 30.08
C LEU A 158 12.00 -14.35 30.19
N GLU A 159 12.33 -13.65 29.12
CA GLU A 159 13.25 -12.52 29.18
C GLU A 159 12.54 -11.27 29.69
N GLU A 160 13.23 -10.52 30.50
CA GLU A 160 12.73 -9.25 31.03
C GLU A 160 13.78 -8.15 30.84
N PHE A 161 13.33 -6.99 30.39
CA PHE A 161 14.18 -5.83 30.17
C PHE A 161 13.74 -4.66 31.03
N GLN A 162 14.67 -4.04 31.74
CA GLN A 162 14.41 -2.78 32.43
C GLN A 162 14.70 -1.62 31.49
N VAL A 163 13.72 -0.71 31.26
CA VAL A 163 13.85 0.40 30.37
C VAL A 163 13.36 1.71 30.98
N LYS A 164 13.87 2.85 30.49
CA LYS A 164 13.38 4.17 30.93
C LYS A 164 12.18 4.63 30.10
N SER A 165 12.10 4.20 28.83
CA SER A 165 11.04 4.57 27.90
C SER A 165 10.74 3.44 26.91
N ILE A 166 9.57 3.51 26.25
CA ILE A 166 9.15 2.53 25.24
C ILE A 166 8.66 3.29 24.00
N ILE A 167 9.02 2.78 22.82
CA ILE A 167 8.39 3.13 21.54
C ILE A 167 7.56 1.95 21.07
N ALA A 168 6.24 2.13 20.99
CA ALA A 168 5.32 1.17 20.41
C ALA A 168 5.24 1.38 18.89
N ALA A 169 5.83 0.46 18.14
CA ALA A 169 5.89 0.43 16.66
C ALA A 169 5.30 -0.88 16.09
N ASP A 170 4.40 -1.51 16.84
CA ASP A 170 3.84 -2.84 16.63
C ASP A 170 2.60 -2.87 15.73
N GLY A 171 2.43 -1.84 14.92
CA GLY A 171 1.48 -1.80 13.83
C GLY A 171 0.02 -1.56 14.22
N VAL A 172 -0.88 -1.73 13.25
CA VAL A 172 -2.31 -1.38 13.38
C VAL A 172 -3.02 -2.12 14.52
N ASN A 173 -2.64 -3.36 14.74
CA ASN A 173 -3.19 -4.22 15.82
C ASN A 173 -2.31 -4.19 17.08
N SER A 174 -1.73 -3.05 17.42
CA SER A 174 -0.80 -2.86 18.52
C SER A 174 -1.23 -3.59 19.81
N GLU A 175 -0.46 -4.59 20.19
CA GLU A 175 -0.65 -5.31 21.44
C GLU A 175 -0.18 -4.49 22.63
N VAL A 176 0.81 -3.61 22.45
CA VAL A 176 1.21 -2.63 23.46
C VAL A 176 0.03 -1.73 23.85
N ALA A 177 -0.72 -1.26 22.86
CA ALA A 177 -1.91 -0.44 23.12
C ALA A 177 -3.01 -1.23 23.85
N GLU A 178 -3.16 -2.52 23.58
CA GLU A 178 -4.13 -3.40 24.24
C GLU A 178 -3.71 -3.74 25.68
N ILE A 179 -2.47 -4.18 25.88
CA ILE A 179 -1.90 -4.51 27.21
C ILE A 179 -2.02 -3.30 28.15
N THR A 180 -1.65 -2.13 27.68
CA THR A 180 -1.65 -0.89 28.46
C THR A 180 -2.99 -0.19 28.55
N LYS A 181 -3.96 -0.61 27.74
CA LYS A 181 -5.25 0.08 27.56
C LYS A 181 -5.10 1.55 27.12
N ALA A 182 -4.00 1.87 26.44
CA ALA A 182 -3.70 3.22 25.97
C ALA A 182 -4.68 3.69 24.88
N ARG A 183 -5.16 2.75 24.07
CA ARG A 183 -6.28 2.96 23.14
C ARG A 183 -7.16 1.71 23.01
N GLN A 184 -8.37 1.92 22.58
CA GLN A 184 -9.25 0.82 22.17
C GLN A 184 -8.84 0.28 20.78
N LYS A 185 -9.26 -0.95 20.46
CA LYS A 185 -9.17 -1.47 19.08
C LYS A 185 -9.88 -0.53 18.12
N PHE A 186 -9.33 -0.40 16.92
CA PHE A 186 -9.96 0.42 15.90
C PHE A 186 -11.30 -0.19 15.47
N LYS A 187 -12.28 0.68 15.24
CA LYS A 187 -13.57 0.29 14.69
C LYS A 187 -13.49 0.08 13.18
N PRO A 188 -14.38 -0.72 12.58
CA PRO A 188 -14.39 -0.93 11.13
C PRO A 188 -14.49 0.35 10.29
N GLU A 189 -15.17 1.37 10.83
CA GLU A 189 -15.45 2.63 10.15
C GLU A 189 -14.23 3.56 10.06
N VAL A 190 -13.14 3.21 10.73
CA VAL A 190 -11.93 4.03 10.76
C VAL A 190 -10.68 3.31 10.24
N VAL A 191 -10.86 2.13 9.64
CA VAL A 191 -9.79 1.37 9.03
C VAL A 191 -10.12 0.96 7.61
N TYR A 192 -9.09 0.76 6.83
CA TYR A 192 -9.17 0.19 5.49
C TYR A 192 -8.60 -1.22 5.51
N PHE A 193 -9.05 -2.01 4.56
CA PHE A 193 -8.57 -3.35 4.31
C PHE A 193 -7.85 -3.39 2.97
N GLY A 194 -6.56 -3.68 3.00
CA GLY A 194 -5.72 -3.83 1.82
C GLY A 194 -5.54 -5.30 1.45
N VAL A 195 -5.62 -5.60 0.16
CA VAL A 195 -5.32 -6.92 -0.41
C VAL A 195 -4.42 -6.74 -1.62
N LYS A 196 -3.41 -7.60 -1.76
CA LYS A 196 -2.37 -7.46 -2.79
C LYS A 196 -1.92 -8.82 -3.32
N VAL A 197 -1.56 -8.85 -4.60
CA VAL A 197 -0.80 -9.93 -5.23
C VAL A 197 0.50 -9.38 -5.81
N ILE A 198 1.53 -10.20 -5.77
CA ILE A 198 2.80 -9.95 -6.47
C ILE A 198 2.78 -10.82 -7.73
N ILE A 199 2.92 -10.17 -8.89
CA ILE A 199 2.88 -10.81 -10.20
C ILE A 199 4.30 -10.81 -10.77
N LYS A 200 4.78 -11.98 -11.18
CA LYS A 200 6.07 -12.10 -11.87
C LYS A 200 5.96 -11.52 -13.28
N LEU A 201 6.89 -10.66 -13.64
CA LEU A 201 7.00 -10.12 -15.00
C LEU A 201 8.47 -9.74 -15.26
N PRO A 202 9.07 -10.18 -16.36
CA PRO A 202 10.48 -9.87 -16.67
C PRO A 202 10.76 -8.36 -16.73
N GLU A 203 11.95 -7.95 -16.29
CA GLU A 203 12.35 -6.55 -16.17
C GLU A 203 12.20 -5.77 -17.49
N ASN A 204 12.71 -6.35 -18.59
CA ASN A 204 12.59 -5.75 -19.91
C ASN A 204 11.14 -5.58 -20.39
N ILE A 205 10.26 -6.50 -20.02
CA ILE A 205 8.82 -6.43 -20.33
C ILE A 205 8.14 -5.33 -19.51
N ILE A 206 8.52 -5.16 -18.24
CA ILE A 206 8.04 -4.05 -17.41
C ILE A 206 8.48 -2.72 -18.02
N GLU A 207 9.75 -2.56 -18.35
CA GLU A 207 10.30 -1.33 -18.93
C GLU A 207 9.63 -0.99 -20.26
N GLU A 208 9.41 -1.97 -21.11
CA GLU A 208 8.72 -1.81 -22.37
C GLU A 208 7.25 -1.39 -22.19
N ARG A 209 6.46 -2.17 -21.42
CA ARG A 209 5.02 -1.96 -21.28
C ARG A 209 4.67 -0.66 -20.56
N PHE A 210 5.48 -0.28 -19.57
CA PHE A 210 5.27 0.92 -18.78
C PHE A 210 6.08 2.12 -19.27
N GLN A 211 6.81 1.97 -20.39
CA GLN A 211 7.61 3.02 -21.02
C GLN A 211 8.66 3.61 -20.07
N LEU A 212 9.39 2.77 -19.43
CA LEU A 212 10.35 3.15 -18.41
C LEU A 212 11.78 3.03 -18.93
N ASN A 213 12.65 3.92 -18.50
CA ASN A 213 14.08 3.70 -18.61
C ASN A 213 14.52 2.65 -17.56
N PRO A 214 15.69 2.05 -17.71
CA PRO A 214 16.23 1.14 -16.71
C PRO A 214 16.18 1.75 -15.30
N SER A 215 15.73 0.96 -14.31
CA SER A 215 15.57 1.37 -12.91
C SER A 215 14.50 2.42 -12.62
N GLU A 216 13.82 2.96 -13.61
CA GLU A 216 12.65 3.82 -13.39
C GLU A 216 11.38 2.99 -13.18
N GLY A 217 10.46 3.54 -12.42
CA GLY A 217 9.20 2.91 -12.11
C GLY A 217 7.98 3.79 -12.37
N SER A 218 6.82 3.16 -12.40
CA SER A 218 5.53 3.83 -12.50
C SER A 218 4.56 3.37 -11.41
N ALA A 219 3.71 4.30 -11.00
CA ALA A 219 2.63 4.08 -10.05
C ALA A 219 1.29 4.39 -10.72
N HIS A 220 0.41 3.42 -10.76
CA HIS A 220 -0.92 3.53 -11.31
C HIS A 220 -1.95 3.36 -10.20
N LEU A 221 -2.86 4.31 -10.07
CA LEU A 221 -3.94 4.32 -9.09
C LEU A 221 -5.28 4.24 -9.83
N PHE A 222 -6.21 3.46 -9.31
CA PHE A 222 -7.50 3.20 -9.95
C PHE A 222 -8.65 3.55 -9.01
N ALA A 223 -9.67 4.19 -9.56
CA ALA A 223 -10.90 4.51 -8.83
C ALA A 223 -12.12 4.37 -9.75
N GLY A 224 -13.29 4.15 -9.20
CA GLY A 224 -14.53 4.01 -9.95
C GLY A 224 -15.17 2.64 -9.77
N ASP A 225 -15.73 2.07 -10.84
CA ASP A 225 -16.47 0.80 -10.80
C ASP A 225 -15.61 -0.42 -10.41
N ILE A 226 -14.29 -0.33 -10.62
CA ILE A 226 -13.30 -1.32 -10.18
C ILE A 226 -13.38 -1.59 -8.66
N THR A 227 -14.00 -0.69 -7.90
CA THR A 227 -14.17 -0.84 -6.44
C THR A 227 -15.44 -1.59 -6.05
N LEU A 228 -16.25 -2.07 -7.00
CA LEU A 228 -17.54 -2.73 -6.73
C LEU A 228 -18.47 -1.89 -5.83
N ASN A 229 -18.47 -0.57 -6.02
CA ASN A 229 -19.20 0.43 -5.22
C ASN A 229 -18.73 0.57 -3.76
N HIS A 230 -17.60 -0.01 -3.37
CA HIS A 230 -16.98 0.27 -2.08
C HIS A 230 -16.11 1.52 -2.14
N VAL A 231 -16.02 2.21 -1.01
CA VAL A 231 -15.06 3.31 -0.86
C VAL A 231 -13.64 2.73 -0.83
N GLY A 232 -12.79 3.18 -1.75
CA GLY A 232 -11.44 2.65 -1.88
C GLY A 232 -10.85 2.88 -3.26
N GLY A 233 -9.91 2.04 -3.65
CA GLY A 233 -9.29 2.08 -4.96
C GLY A 233 -8.30 0.95 -5.16
N GLY A 234 -7.88 0.80 -6.42
CA GLY A 234 -6.84 -0.12 -6.82
C GLY A 234 -5.50 0.57 -7.02
N PHE A 235 -4.44 -0.20 -7.01
CA PHE A 235 -3.09 0.25 -7.35
C PHE A 235 -2.32 -0.81 -8.13
N LEU A 236 -1.40 -0.36 -8.98
CA LEU A 236 -0.44 -1.20 -9.67
C LEU A 236 0.90 -0.45 -9.69
N TYR A 237 1.92 -1.08 -9.12
CA TYR A 237 3.26 -0.52 -9.03
C TYR A 237 4.27 -1.44 -9.68
N THR A 238 5.19 -0.86 -10.44
CA THR A 238 6.28 -1.60 -11.08
C THR A 238 7.43 -1.81 -10.10
N ASN A 239 7.87 -3.06 -9.95
CA ASN A 239 9.09 -3.46 -9.28
C ASN A 239 10.14 -3.86 -10.33
N ARG A 240 11.29 -4.39 -9.93
CA ARG A 240 12.36 -4.78 -10.87
C ARG A 240 11.88 -5.92 -11.79
N GLU A 241 11.44 -7.02 -11.22
CA GLU A 241 11.01 -8.24 -11.92
C GLU A 241 9.60 -8.68 -11.54
N THR A 242 8.84 -7.80 -10.93
CA THR A 242 7.47 -8.08 -10.49
C THR A 242 6.60 -6.82 -10.59
N LEU A 243 5.30 -7.04 -10.48
CA LEU A 243 4.31 -5.97 -10.28
C LEU A 243 3.64 -6.19 -8.92
N SER A 244 3.44 -5.11 -8.18
CA SER A 244 2.54 -5.08 -7.01
C SER A 244 1.17 -4.63 -7.46
N LEU A 245 0.18 -5.51 -7.49
CA LEU A 245 -1.20 -5.22 -7.82
C LEU A 245 -2.08 -5.42 -6.59
N GLY A 246 -2.85 -4.42 -6.23
CA GLY A 246 -3.72 -4.54 -5.07
C GLY A 246 -4.83 -3.52 -5.02
N ALA A 247 -5.63 -3.64 -3.98
CA ALA A 247 -6.72 -2.72 -3.71
C ALA A 247 -6.86 -2.47 -2.22
N VAL A 248 -7.41 -1.32 -1.89
CA VAL A 248 -7.70 -0.90 -0.53
C VAL A 248 -9.14 -0.44 -0.45
N TYR A 249 -9.86 -0.96 0.54
CA TYR A 249 -11.29 -0.69 0.72
C TYR A 249 -11.58 -0.29 2.16
N HIS A 250 -12.48 0.64 2.34
CA HIS A 250 -13.02 1.00 3.64
C HIS A 250 -13.67 -0.24 4.28
N TYR A 251 -13.18 -0.65 5.45
CA TYR A 251 -13.58 -1.93 6.03
C TYR A 251 -15.04 -1.97 6.47
N GLY A 252 -15.57 -0.85 6.97
CA GLY A 252 -17.00 -0.71 7.28
C GLY A 252 -17.89 -0.88 6.05
N SER A 253 -17.45 -0.44 4.87
CA SER A 253 -18.15 -0.65 3.61
C SER A 253 -18.17 -2.13 3.20
N LEU A 254 -17.04 -2.84 3.38
CA LEU A 254 -16.98 -4.29 3.15
C LEU A 254 -17.84 -5.08 4.12
N LEU A 255 -17.91 -4.68 5.39
CA LEU A 255 -18.81 -5.31 6.36
C LEU A 255 -20.28 -5.09 6.05
N SER A 256 -20.64 -3.95 5.44
CA SER A 256 -22.01 -3.64 5.05
C SER A 256 -22.48 -4.42 3.81
N ASN A 257 -21.56 -4.66 2.88
CA ASN A 257 -21.80 -5.42 1.65
C ASN A 257 -20.58 -6.33 1.38
N PRO A 258 -20.52 -7.52 2.00
CA PRO A 258 -19.34 -8.37 1.96
C PRO A 258 -19.00 -8.87 0.54
N VAL A 259 -17.73 -8.71 0.16
CA VAL A 259 -17.12 -9.30 -1.04
C VAL A 259 -15.83 -9.98 -0.64
N THR A 260 -15.53 -11.13 -1.19
CA THR A 260 -14.31 -11.86 -0.83
C THR A 260 -13.06 -11.08 -1.28
N PRO A 261 -11.99 -11.02 -0.49
CA PRO A 261 -10.75 -10.36 -0.87
C PRO A 261 -10.14 -10.90 -2.18
N SER A 262 -10.33 -12.19 -2.46
CA SER A 262 -9.92 -12.79 -3.72
C SER A 262 -10.69 -12.21 -4.91
N GLU A 263 -12.01 -11.98 -4.77
CA GLU A 263 -12.81 -11.37 -5.84
C GLU A 263 -12.43 -9.90 -6.07
N LEU A 264 -12.07 -9.14 -5.04
CA LEU A 264 -11.58 -7.78 -5.18
C LEU A 264 -10.32 -7.70 -6.07
N ILE A 265 -9.41 -8.66 -5.91
CA ILE A 265 -8.23 -8.80 -6.79
C ILE A 265 -8.64 -9.26 -8.21
N ASN A 266 -9.57 -10.20 -8.30
CA ASN A 266 -10.02 -10.73 -9.59
C ASN A 266 -10.64 -9.63 -10.48
N VAL A 267 -11.38 -8.71 -9.89
CA VAL A 267 -11.94 -7.55 -10.61
C VAL A 267 -10.84 -6.66 -11.17
N LEU A 268 -9.78 -6.42 -10.40
CA LEU A 268 -8.61 -5.68 -10.89
C LEU A 268 -7.95 -6.39 -12.06
N ILE A 269 -7.66 -7.67 -11.92
CA ILE A 269 -7.00 -8.48 -12.96
C ILE A 269 -7.83 -8.51 -14.25
N LYS A 270 -9.16 -8.58 -14.13
CA LYS A 270 -10.09 -8.56 -15.28
C LYS A 270 -10.25 -7.18 -15.92
N ASN A 271 -9.78 -6.11 -15.28
CA ASN A 271 -9.86 -4.78 -15.90
C ASN A 271 -9.04 -4.77 -17.19
N PRO A 272 -9.58 -4.31 -18.34
CA PRO A 272 -8.92 -4.42 -19.64
C PRO A 272 -7.53 -3.77 -19.67
N LEU A 273 -7.34 -2.63 -19.01
CA LEU A 273 -6.04 -1.97 -18.94
C LEU A 273 -5.03 -2.79 -18.15
N ILE A 274 -5.44 -3.28 -16.97
CA ILE A 274 -4.57 -4.10 -16.12
C ILE A 274 -4.26 -5.43 -16.81
N SER A 275 -5.27 -6.08 -17.41
CA SER A 275 -5.08 -7.31 -18.18
C SER A 275 -4.00 -7.17 -19.25
N GLU A 276 -3.98 -6.03 -19.94
CA GLU A 276 -2.97 -5.77 -20.96
C GLU A 276 -1.57 -5.56 -20.39
N TYR A 277 -1.44 -4.93 -19.21
CA TYR A 277 -0.15 -4.78 -18.54
C TYR A 277 0.41 -6.11 -18.03
N ILE A 278 -0.45 -7.00 -17.53
CA ILE A 278 -0.06 -8.31 -17.00
C ILE A 278 -0.09 -9.42 -18.05
N LYS A 279 -0.61 -9.13 -19.26
CA LYS A 279 -0.64 -10.08 -20.36
C LYS A 279 0.76 -10.54 -20.68
N ASP A 280 1.00 -11.81 -20.55
CA ASP A 280 2.29 -12.39 -20.87
C ASP A 280 2.19 -13.19 -22.16
N GLU A 281 2.46 -12.53 -23.26
CA GLU A 281 2.80 -13.16 -24.53
C GLU A 281 4.29 -12.93 -24.77
N VAL A 282 5.12 -13.80 -24.25
CA VAL A 282 6.55 -13.80 -24.57
C VAL A 282 6.75 -14.60 -25.83
N PRO A 283 7.32 -14.01 -26.90
CA PRO A 283 7.71 -14.78 -28.06
C PRO A 283 8.87 -15.72 -27.68
N LEU A 284 8.60 -17.02 -27.61
CA LEU A 284 9.63 -18.04 -27.45
C LEU A 284 9.94 -18.67 -28.80
N ARG A 285 11.21 -18.75 -29.14
CA ARG A 285 11.68 -19.48 -30.30
C ARG A 285 12.06 -20.90 -29.90
N ASN A 286 11.57 -21.91 -30.65
CA ASN A 286 12.10 -23.26 -30.59
C ASN A 286 13.51 -23.27 -31.22
N GLU A 287 14.53 -23.59 -30.45
CA GLU A 287 15.94 -23.62 -30.92
C GLU A 287 16.27 -24.82 -31.85
N ASN A 288 15.31 -25.69 -32.12
CA ASN A 288 15.53 -26.92 -32.89
C ASN A 288 15.13 -26.77 -34.36
N ALA A 289 15.83 -25.92 -35.10
CA ALA A 289 15.76 -25.98 -36.56
C ALA A 289 17.13 -26.37 -37.12
N ASP A 290 17.19 -27.41 -37.95
CA ASP A 290 18.34 -27.88 -38.73
C ASP A 290 18.80 -26.84 -39.77
N LEU A 291 19.29 -25.71 -39.33
CA LEU A 291 19.79 -24.62 -40.17
C LEU A 291 21.32 -24.50 -40.02
N SER A 292 22.00 -24.11 -41.08
CA SER A 292 23.43 -23.75 -41.01
C SER A 292 23.66 -22.62 -39.99
N LYS A 293 24.84 -22.53 -39.36
CA LYS A 293 25.14 -21.46 -38.40
C LYS A 293 24.97 -20.07 -38.97
N GLU A 294 25.22 -19.87 -40.26
CA GLU A 294 25.07 -18.57 -40.93
C GLU A 294 23.59 -18.22 -41.15
N ASP A 295 22.76 -19.19 -41.51
CA ASP A 295 21.32 -19.00 -41.67
C ASP A 295 20.63 -18.86 -40.33
N GLN A 296 21.09 -19.57 -39.30
CA GLN A 296 20.64 -19.37 -37.94
C GLN A 296 20.86 -17.92 -37.46
N LEU A 297 22.01 -17.31 -37.76
CA LEU A 297 22.32 -15.94 -37.41
C LEU A 297 21.42 -14.94 -38.17
N LYS A 298 21.21 -15.14 -39.47
CA LYS A 298 20.32 -14.29 -40.30
C LYS A 298 18.86 -14.34 -39.80
N VAL A 299 18.37 -15.54 -39.52
CA VAL A 299 17.05 -15.76 -38.98
C VAL A 299 16.93 -15.14 -37.59
N GLN A 300 17.95 -15.32 -36.75
CA GLN A 300 17.96 -14.73 -35.39
C GLN A 300 17.92 -13.21 -35.42
N LEU A 301 18.66 -12.57 -36.32
CA LEU A 301 18.63 -11.12 -36.52
C LEU A 301 17.26 -10.63 -37.02
N SER A 302 16.67 -11.37 -37.99
CA SER A 302 15.35 -11.04 -38.52
C SER A 302 14.23 -11.18 -37.48
N VAL A 303 14.25 -12.28 -36.71
CA VAL A 303 13.31 -12.52 -35.61
C VAL A 303 13.46 -11.45 -34.53
N SER A 304 14.70 -11.14 -34.14
CA SER A 304 14.96 -10.10 -33.13
C SER A 304 14.45 -8.73 -33.58
N LYS A 305 14.63 -8.39 -34.87
CA LYS A 305 14.11 -7.14 -35.42
C LYS A 305 12.59 -7.10 -35.46
N LEU A 306 11.93 -8.20 -35.84
CA LEU A 306 10.47 -8.31 -35.85
C LEU A 306 9.89 -8.27 -34.42
N ILE A 307 10.51 -8.98 -33.46
CA ILE A 307 10.13 -8.94 -32.07
C ILE A 307 10.26 -7.51 -31.51
N LYS A 308 11.36 -6.83 -31.82
CA LYS A 308 11.54 -5.43 -31.43
C LYS A 308 10.44 -4.53 -31.99
N THR A 309 10.13 -4.68 -33.29
CA THR A 309 9.04 -3.90 -33.94
C THR A 309 7.68 -4.25 -33.36
N TYR A 310 7.41 -5.52 -33.10
CA TYR A 310 6.20 -5.99 -32.41
C TYR A 310 6.04 -5.32 -31.06
N ASN A 311 7.08 -5.33 -30.26
CA ASN A 311 7.10 -4.73 -28.95
C ASN A 311 6.92 -3.21 -29.00
N GLU A 312 7.57 -2.49 -29.92
CA GLU A 312 7.42 -1.05 -30.13
C GLU A 312 5.98 -0.66 -30.56
N LEU A 313 5.35 -1.47 -31.41
CA LEU A 313 3.98 -1.24 -31.84
C LEU A 313 2.97 -1.55 -30.73
N ARG A 314 3.17 -2.63 -29.99
CA ARG A 314 2.36 -2.93 -28.79
C ARG A 314 2.43 -1.77 -27.81
N TYR A 315 3.62 -1.31 -27.54
CA TYR A 315 3.86 -0.16 -26.71
C TYR A 315 3.08 1.09 -27.18
N LYS A 316 3.17 1.44 -28.48
CA LYS A 316 2.41 2.56 -29.04
C LYS A 316 0.90 2.38 -28.92
N TYR A 317 0.42 1.15 -29.10
CA TYR A 317 -1.00 0.82 -28.96
C TYR A 317 -1.48 1.06 -27.54
N PHE A 318 -0.74 0.58 -26.55
CA PHE A 318 -1.11 0.77 -25.15
C PHE A 318 -0.98 2.21 -24.70
N SER A 319 0.06 2.92 -25.09
CA SER A 319 0.24 4.32 -24.73
C SER A 319 -0.87 5.22 -25.27
N LYS A 320 -1.36 4.96 -26.49
CA LYS A 320 -2.43 5.75 -27.09
C LYS A 320 -3.82 5.43 -26.55
N ASN A 321 -4.08 4.20 -26.15
CA ASN A 321 -5.34 3.82 -25.52
C ASN A 321 -5.47 4.28 -24.07
N ASN A 322 -4.36 4.62 -23.42
CA ASN A 322 -4.32 4.83 -21.98
C ASN A 322 -4.03 6.27 -21.55
N VAL A 323 -3.54 7.12 -22.47
CA VAL A 323 -3.13 8.49 -22.13
C VAL A 323 -3.79 9.47 -23.12
N GLU A 324 -4.88 10.09 -22.73
CA GLU A 324 -5.20 11.40 -23.27
C GLU A 324 -4.30 12.43 -22.55
N LEU A 325 -3.21 12.77 -23.19
CA LEU A 325 -2.62 14.08 -22.96
C LEU A 325 -3.65 15.10 -23.45
N VAL A 326 -4.06 15.98 -22.55
CA VAL A 326 -4.87 17.16 -22.89
C VAL A 326 -3.99 18.11 -23.71
N ASP A 327 -3.50 17.64 -24.86
CA ASP A 327 -2.94 18.52 -25.88
C ASP A 327 -2.88 17.81 -27.24
N SER A 328 -3.46 18.51 -28.22
CA SER A 328 -3.41 18.29 -29.67
C SER A 328 -4.14 17.08 -30.26
N GLY A 329 -5.31 17.36 -30.82
CA GLY A 329 -6.14 16.58 -31.73
C GLY A 329 -5.46 15.96 -32.97
N LYS A 330 -4.55 15.02 -32.76
CA LYS A 330 -4.05 14.13 -33.82
C LYS A 330 -4.22 12.69 -33.42
N PHE A 331 -5.40 12.15 -33.68
CA PHE A 331 -5.65 10.70 -33.62
C PHE A 331 -4.89 10.01 -34.76
N THR A 332 -3.86 9.28 -34.47
CA THR A 332 -3.37 8.24 -35.37
C THR A 332 -4.20 7.00 -35.15
N ASN A 333 -4.64 6.36 -36.22
CA ASN A 333 -5.58 5.24 -36.23
C ASN A 333 -5.06 4.06 -35.37
N ILE A 334 -5.66 3.85 -34.20
CA ILE A 334 -5.31 2.77 -33.23
C ILE A 334 -5.53 1.39 -33.87
N GLU A 335 -6.56 1.26 -34.71
CA GLU A 335 -6.86 0.01 -35.44
C GLU A 335 -5.75 -0.36 -36.43
N GLU A 336 -5.09 0.63 -37.03
CA GLU A 336 -3.94 0.39 -37.90
C GLU A 336 -2.74 -0.17 -37.13
N ILE A 337 -2.49 0.33 -35.91
CA ILE A 337 -1.42 -0.19 -35.06
C ILE A 337 -1.74 -1.63 -34.62
N ARG A 338 -3.00 -1.91 -34.28
CA ARG A 338 -3.45 -3.25 -33.91
C ARG A 338 -3.29 -4.23 -35.08
N SER A 339 -3.75 -3.86 -36.26
CA SER A 339 -3.61 -4.67 -37.46
C SER A 339 -2.15 -4.99 -37.81
N LYS A 340 -1.23 -4.03 -37.60
CA LYS A 340 0.21 -4.25 -37.77
C LYS A 340 0.79 -5.20 -36.72
N ILE A 341 0.34 -5.08 -35.46
CA ILE A 341 0.74 -6.01 -34.39
C ILE A 341 0.33 -7.43 -34.75
N ASP A 342 -0.94 -7.62 -35.13
CA ASP A 342 -1.48 -8.94 -35.49
C ASP A 342 -0.76 -9.54 -36.70
N SER A 343 -0.46 -8.72 -37.72
CA SER A 343 0.30 -9.13 -38.90
C SER A 343 1.73 -9.59 -38.54
N ILE A 344 2.44 -8.84 -37.70
CA ILE A 344 3.81 -9.21 -37.30
C ILE A 344 3.78 -10.47 -36.42
N LYS A 345 2.78 -10.62 -35.55
CA LYS A 345 2.59 -11.81 -34.74
C LYS A 345 2.38 -13.04 -35.63
N GLN A 346 1.52 -12.92 -36.65
CA GLN A 346 1.25 -14.00 -37.59
C GLN A 346 2.51 -14.37 -38.39
N ASP A 347 3.26 -13.37 -38.89
CA ASP A 347 4.54 -13.60 -39.55
C ASP A 347 5.55 -14.33 -38.69
N LEU A 348 5.63 -13.99 -37.40
CA LEU A 348 6.54 -14.66 -36.44
C LEU A 348 6.15 -16.12 -36.22
N ILE A 349 4.84 -16.42 -36.17
CA ILE A 349 4.32 -17.79 -36.05
C ILE A 349 4.57 -18.59 -37.33
N ASP A 350 4.12 -18.08 -38.48
CA ASP A 350 4.08 -18.83 -39.72
C ASP A 350 5.46 -19.01 -40.39
N LYS A 351 6.27 -17.96 -40.36
CA LYS A 351 7.59 -17.98 -41.04
C LYS A 351 8.73 -18.46 -40.18
N TYR A 352 8.64 -18.25 -38.86
CA TYR A 352 9.75 -18.49 -37.96
C TYR A 352 9.45 -19.45 -36.82
N GLY A 353 8.24 -20.01 -36.75
CA GLY A 353 7.84 -20.96 -35.72
C GLY A 353 7.87 -20.39 -34.30
N VAL A 354 7.73 -19.08 -34.15
CA VAL A 354 7.71 -18.43 -32.85
C VAL A 354 6.43 -18.81 -32.12
N GLN A 355 6.57 -19.31 -30.90
CA GLN A 355 5.43 -19.58 -30.02
C GLN A 355 5.27 -18.42 -29.05
N PHE A 356 4.04 -18.00 -28.83
CA PHE A 356 3.69 -17.03 -27.80
C PHE A 356 3.15 -17.77 -26.59
N VAL A 357 3.85 -17.64 -25.47
CA VAL A 357 3.53 -18.35 -24.23
C VAL A 357 2.90 -17.38 -23.24
N ASN A 358 1.90 -17.87 -22.55
CA ASN A 358 1.21 -17.14 -21.50
C ASN A 358 1.77 -17.55 -20.12
N ASN A 359 2.44 -16.63 -19.43
CA ASN A 359 3.17 -16.88 -18.18
C ASN A 359 2.63 -16.04 -17.00
N TYR A 360 1.35 -15.72 -16.96
CA TYR A 360 0.79 -15.03 -15.80
C TYR A 360 1.02 -15.86 -14.52
N VAL A 361 1.85 -15.37 -13.63
CA VAL A 361 2.21 -16.05 -12.39
C VAL A 361 2.08 -15.09 -11.21
N GLU A 362 1.15 -15.37 -10.32
CA GLU A 362 1.12 -14.75 -9.01
C GLU A 362 2.13 -15.45 -8.09
N LEU A 363 2.99 -14.68 -7.43
CA LEU A 363 4.04 -15.20 -6.55
C LEU A 363 3.63 -15.22 -5.08
N GLU A 364 2.87 -14.20 -4.66
CA GLU A 364 2.42 -14.02 -3.28
C GLU A 364 1.07 -13.32 -3.24
N TYR A 365 0.25 -13.72 -2.29
CA TYR A 365 -1.03 -13.11 -1.95
C TYR A 365 -0.99 -12.64 -0.50
N SER A 366 -1.36 -11.40 -0.23
CA SER A 366 -1.28 -10.80 1.10
C SER A 366 -2.44 -9.86 1.37
N ALA A 367 -2.73 -9.65 2.65
CA ALA A 367 -3.73 -8.70 3.10
C ALA A 367 -3.33 -8.07 4.43
N LYS A 368 -3.78 -6.83 4.69
CA LYS A 368 -3.52 -6.13 5.95
C LYS A 368 -4.58 -5.06 6.22
N LEU A 369 -4.93 -4.85 7.49
CA LEU A 369 -5.62 -3.65 7.94
C LEU A 369 -4.71 -2.43 7.89
N ILE A 370 -5.29 -1.27 7.59
CA ILE A 370 -4.58 0.00 7.45
C ILE A 370 -5.38 1.07 8.20
N PRO A 371 -4.79 1.84 9.12
CA PRO A 371 -5.51 2.88 9.85
C PRO A 371 -5.78 4.10 8.97
N ASP A 372 -6.98 4.67 9.08
CA ASP A 372 -7.28 6.00 8.51
C ASP A 372 -6.87 7.08 9.52
N GLY A 373 -5.71 7.65 9.34
CA GLY A 373 -5.16 8.64 10.27
C GLY A 373 -6.04 9.85 10.50
N LYS A 374 -6.90 10.21 9.57
CA LYS A 374 -7.87 11.29 9.76
C LYS A 374 -8.88 10.98 10.86
N ARG A 375 -9.27 9.70 10.99
CA ARG A 375 -10.37 9.26 11.85
C ARG A 375 -9.88 8.57 13.13
N CYS A 376 -8.72 7.91 13.10
CA CYS A 376 -8.29 7.03 14.17
C CYS A 376 -6.95 7.40 14.83
N GLN A 377 -6.24 8.45 14.36
CA GLN A 377 -5.00 8.85 15.02
C GLN A 377 -5.22 9.18 16.50
N MET A 378 -4.34 8.71 17.34
CA MET A 378 -4.33 9.03 18.76
C MET A 378 -4.14 10.54 18.94
N ARG A 379 -5.04 11.20 19.68
CA ARG A 379 -4.90 12.62 20.03
C ARG A 379 -3.68 12.87 20.91
N LYS A 380 -3.44 11.95 21.85
CA LYS A 380 -2.24 11.88 22.68
C LYS A 380 -1.53 10.58 22.32
N PRO A 381 -0.50 10.63 21.42
CA PRO A 381 0.18 9.42 20.95
C PRO A 381 1.20 8.92 21.98
N TYR A 382 0.81 8.93 23.26
CA TYR A 382 1.62 8.47 24.38
C TYR A 382 0.75 7.98 25.55
N TYR A 383 1.35 7.12 26.36
CA TYR A 383 0.78 6.65 27.62
C TYR A 383 1.92 6.39 28.61
N ARG A 384 1.91 7.07 29.78
CA ARG A 384 3.04 7.07 30.73
C ARG A 384 4.36 7.39 30.01
N ASN A 385 5.33 6.48 30.05
CA ASN A 385 6.61 6.59 29.34
C ASN A 385 6.66 5.79 28.02
N ILE A 386 5.51 5.55 27.41
CA ILE A 386 5.36 4.89 26.11
C ILE A 386 4.97 5.94 25.07
N LEU A 387 5.67 5.95 23.94
CA LEU A 387 5.32 6.73 22.74
C LEU A 387 4.85 5.80 21.64
N PHE A 388 3.71 6.09 21.01
CA PHE A 388 3.14 5.32 19.90
C PHE A 388 3.50 5.99 18.59
N ILE A 389 3.95 5.22 17.59
CA ILE A 389 4.36 5.73 16.28
C ILE A 389 3.66 4.98 15.13
N GLY A 390 3.52 5.64 13.99
CA GLY A 390 2.96 5.06 12.77
C GLY A 390 1.59 4.43 12.97
N ASP A 391 1.38 3.23 12.44
CA ASP A 391 0.09 2.52 12.52
C ASP A 391 -0.33 2.20 13.95
N ALA A 392 0.60 1.99 14.88
CA ALA A 392 0.27 1.77 16.29
C ALA A 392 -0.41 3.00 16.93
N ALA A 393 -0.03 4.19 16.49
CA ALA A 393 -0.70 5.45 16.83
C ALA A 393 -1.92 5.76 15.95
N GLY A 394 -2.28 4.88 15.02
CA GLY A 394 -3.36 5.11 14.07
C GLY A 394 -3.01 6.17 13.03
N ARG A 395 -1.75 6.35 12.68
CA ARG A 395 -1.28 7.42 11.79
C ARG A 395 -1.00 6.90 10.39
N GLY A 396 -1.79 7.33 9.44
CA GLY A 396 -1.64 7.05 8.01
C GLY A 396 -2.41 8.08 7.20
N ILE A 397 -1.90 8.43 6.03
CA ILE A 397 -2.53 9.38 5.13
C ILE A 397 -3.31 8.59 4.08
N PHE A 398 -4.60 8.82 3.99
CA PHE A 398 -5.46 8.21 2.99
C PHE A 398 -5.98 9.27 2.01
N ILE A 399 -5.68 9.08 0.72
CA ILE A 399 -6.11 9.98 -0.36
C ILE A 399 -6.75 9.11 -1.46
N GLY A 400 -7.97 8.66 -1.24
CA GLY A 400 -8.62 7.74 -2.18
C GLY A 400 -7.81 6.46 -2.39
N PRO A 401 -7.33 6.17 -3.62
CA PRO A 401 -6.54 4.97 -3.87
C PRO A 401 -5.08 5.04 -3.37
N LYS A 402 -4.61 6.21 -2.90
CA LYS A 402 -3.24 6.40 -2.40
C LYS A 402 -3.21 6.38 -0.88
N ILE A 403 -2.30 5.57 -0.33
CA ILE A 403 -2.04 5.50 1.10
C ILE A 403 -0.55 5.76 1.35
N GLU A 404 -0.29 6.57 2.38
CA GLU A 404 1.06 6.83 2.87
C GLU A 404 1.11 6.50 4.36
N GLY A 405 1.80 5.45 4.74
CA GLY A 405 1.99 5.03 6.13
C GLY A 405 3.47 4.91 6.50
N LEU A 406 4.29 4.34 5.60
CA LEU A 406 5.70 4.06 5.86
C LEU A 406 6.50 5.34 6.17
N ASN A 407 6.40 6.35 5.31
CA ASN A 407 7.06 7.64 5.50
C ASN A 407 6.54 8.40 6.73
N VAL A 408 5.27 8.28 7.07
CA VAL A 408 4.68 8.83 8.30
C VAL A 408 5.29 8.17 9.53
N GLY A 409 5.40 6.83 9.52
CA GLY A 409 6.00 6.08 10.62
C GLY A 409 7.49 6.40 10.83
N ILE A 410 8.24 6.65 9.75
CA ILE A 410 9.65 7.09 9.82
C ILE A 410 9.77 8.49 10.44
N ASP A 411 8.93 9.44 10.02
CA ASP A 411 8.88 10.79 10.60
C ASP A 411 8.54 10.75 12.10
N ASP A 412 7.52 9.97 12.47
CA ASP A 412 7.14 9.76 13.88
C ASP A 412 8.28 9.14 14.70
N ALA A 413 9.00 8.17 14.14
CA ALA A 413 10.14 7.51 14.79
C ALA A 413 11.25 8.48 15.15
N VAL A 414 11.61 9.39 14.24
CA VAL A 414 12.60 10.44 14.51
C VAL A 414 12.13 11.37 15.62
N ARG A 415 10.86 11.79 15.59
CA ARG A 415 10.27 12.68 16.60
C ARG A 415 10.20 12.02 17.98
N ALA A 416 9.82 10.76 18.05
CA ALA A 416 9.83 9.99 19.27
C ALA A 416 11.25 9.85 19.84
N SER A 417 12.23 9.57 19.00
CA SER A 417 13.64 9.47 19.40
C SER A 417 14.18 10.79 19.95
N ILE A 418 13.82 11.93 19.36
CA ILE A 418 14.18 13.27 19.86
C ILE A 418 13.55 13.52 21.25
N ALA A 419 12.27 13.15 21.42
CA ALA A 419 11.58 13.33 22.70
C ALA A 419 12.19 12.48 23.81
N ILE A 420 12.56 11.23 23.53
CA ILE A 420 13.25 10.33 24.46
C ILE A 420 14.64 10.87 24.79
N SER A 421 15.44 11.30 23.82
CA SER A 421 16.77 11.85 24.05
C SER A 421 16.72 13.04 25.01
N ARG A 422 15.78 13.98 24.77
CA ARG A 422 15.57 15.11 25.67
C ARG A 422 15.17 14.69 27.08
N SER A 423 14.35 13.64 27.20
CA SER A 423 13.89 13.12 28.48
C SER A 423 15.02 12.45 29.26
N LEU A 424 15.94 11.79 28.57
CA LEU A 424 17.14 11.19 29.16
C LEU A 424 18.09 12.25 29.71
N GLU A 425 18.29 13.35 28.97
CA GLU A 425 19.14 14.49 29.39
C GLU A 425 18.60 15.17 30.67
N ASN A 426 17.29 15.19 30.85
CA ASN A 426 16.63 15.83 31.98
C ASN A 426 16.13 14.84 33.04
N ASN A 427 16.41 13.54 32.85
CA ASN A 427 15.94 12.43 33.70
C ASN A 427 14.43 12.53 34.03
N ASN A 428 13.60 12.87 33.03
CA ASN A 428 12.16 13.08 33.20
C ASN A 428 11.35 12.36 32.11
N PHE A 429 10.72 11.24 32.48
CA PHE A 429 9.95 10.35 31.59
C PHE A 429 8.44 10.40 31.82
N ASN A 430 7.95 11.35 32.61
CA ASN A 430 6.51 11.46 32.82
C ASN A 430 5.77 11.93 31.56
N SER A 431 4.50 11.57 31.48
CA SER A 431 3.63 11.91 30.34
C SER A 431 3.54 13.43 30.07
N GLY A 432 3.56 14.25 31.13
CA GLY A 432 3.49 15.70 31.03
C GLY A 432 4.75 16.33 30.44
N TYR A 433 5.89 15.68 30.55
CA TYR A 433 7.15 16.18 30.00
C TYR A 433 7.48 15.51 28.65
N MET A 434 7.73 14.21 28.66
CA MET A 434 8.12 13.46 27.47
C MET A 434 6.98 13.34 26.46
N GLY A 435 5.82 12.90 26.93
CA GLY A 435 4.66 12.66 26.07
C GLY A 435 4.13 13.94 25.44
N SER A 436 3.97 15.03 26.24
CA SER A 436 3.50 16.32 25.71
C SER A 436 4.50 16.96 24.73
N TYR A 437 5.80 16.75 24.95
CA TYR A 437 6.80 17.22 24.00
C TYR A 437 6.75 16.42 22.70
N TYR A 438 6.62 15.10 22.77
CA TYR A 438 6.41 14.27 21.57
C TYR A 438 5.16 14.69 20.82
N GLU A 439 4.03 14.89 21.50
CA GLU A 439 2.78 15.39 20.91
C GLU A 439 2.99 16.71 20.16
N SER A 440 3.74 17.66 20.75
CA SER A 440 4.03 18.94 20.08
C SER A 440 4.84 18.73 18.79
N LEU A 441 5.86 17.86 18.82
CA LEU A 441 6.66 17.52 17.63
C LEU A 441 5.80 16.88 16.53
N VAL A 442 4.90 15.96 16.90
CA VAL A 442 3.99 15.29 15.96
C VAL A 442 3.02 16.29 15.35
N ASN A 443 2.49 17.24 16.15
CA ASN A 443 1.56 18.27 15.67
C ASN A 443 2.24 19.29 14.72
N GLU A 444 3.54 19.50 14.84
CA GLU A 444 4.34 20.33 13.93
C GLU A 444 4.59 19.62 12.59
N SER A 445 4.47 18.30 12.53
CA SER A 445 4.67 17.54 11.29
C SER A 445 3.67 17.95 10.21
N PRO A 446 4.13 18.24 8.98
CA PRO A 446 3.24 18.45 7.83
C PRO A 446 2.30 17.27 7.59
N TYR A 447 2.71 16.04 7.92
CA TYR A 447 1.86 14.87 7.80
C TYR A 447 0.60 14.94 8.66
N THR A 448 0.69 15.46 9.91
CA THR A 448 -0.48 15.65 10.78
C THR A 448 -1.49 16.61 10.15
N ARG A 449 -1.00 17.70 9.57
CA ARG A 449 -1.84 18.66 8.83
C ARG A 449 -2.46 18.02 7.58
N ASP A 450 -1.68 17.24 6.84
CA ASP A 450 -2.13 16.59 5.62
C ASP A 450 -3.23 15.56 5.93
N MET A 451 -3.10 14.75 6.97
CA MET A 451 -4.15 13.81 7.40
C MET A 451 -5.52 14.47 7.59
N THR A 452 -5.56 15.72 8.02
CA THR A 452 -6.82 16.44 8.28
C THR A 452 -7.39 17.15 7.06
N LYS A 453 -6.60 17.43 6.02
CA LYS A 453 -6.97 18.28 4.86
C LYS A 453 -7.27 17.52 3.57
N ILE A 454 -6.92 16.29 3.49
CA ILE A 454 -6.76 15.52 2.24
C ILE A 454 -8.04 15.29 1.45
N ASP A 455 -9.20 15.13 2.08
CA ASP A 455 -10.47 14.96 1.35
C ASP A 455 -10.72 16.11 0.36
N LYS A 456 -10.24 17.31 0.70
CA LYS A 456 -10.40 18.49 -0.17
C LYS A 456 -9.46 18.44 -1.37
N ASP A 457 -8.25 17.89 -1.21
CA ASP A 457 -7.24 17.90 -2.27
C ASP A 457 -7.51 16.85 -3.35
N TYR A 458 -7.93 15.64 -2.96
CA TYR A 458 -8.31 14.59 -3.90
C TYR A 458 -9.55 14.98 -4.71
N LEU A 459 -10.60 15.42 -4.04
CA LEU A 459 -11.80 15.91 -4.69
C LEU A 459 -11.49 17.14 -5.56
N THR A 460 -10.63 18.04 -5.08
CA THR A 460 -10.19 19.21 -5.84
C THR A 460 -9.42 18.83 -7.09
N LEU A 461 -8.59 17.77 -7.06
CA LEU A 461 -7.91 17.26 -8.24
C LEU A 461 -8.93 16.83 -9.31
N PHE A 462 -9.86 15.96 -8.97
CA PHE A 462 -10.92 15.54 -9.89
C PHE A 462 -11.80 16.70 -10.36
N LEU A 463 -12.15 17.63 -9.48
CA LEU A 463 -12.95 18.81 -9.84
C LEU A 463 -12.19 19.79 -10.74
N ASN A 464 -10.87 19.93 -10.59
CA ASN A 464 -10.06 20.76 -11.49
C ASN A 464 -9.96 20.14 -12.88
N VAL A 465 -9.87 18.82 -12.97
CA VAL A 465 -9.91 18.10 -14.25
C VAL A 465 -11.27 18.33 -14.92
N VAL A 466 -12.36 18.10 -14.22
CA VAL A 466 -13.72 18.35 -14.73
C VAL A 466 -13.90 19.81 -15.17
N ARG A 467 -13.30 20.75 -14.47
CA ARG A 467 -13.36 22.18 -14.82
C ARG A 467 -12.59 22.55 -16.07
N ASN A 468 -11.46 21.90 -16.34
CA ASN A 468 -10.61 22.20 -17.49
C ASN A 468 -11.09 21.52 -18.78
N ILE A 469 -12.07 20.63 -18.66
CA ILE A 469 -12.76 20.03 -19.80
C ILE A 469 -13.73 21.05 -20.35
N SER A 470 -13.81 21.16 -21.69
CA SER A 470 -14.71 22.11 -22.35
C SER A 470 -16.13 21.94 -21.83
N MET A 471 -16.77 23.06 -21.49
CA MET A 471 -18.11 23.10 -20.88
C MET A 471 -19.19 22.42 -21.73
N ASP A 472 -18.91 22.18 -23.00
CA ASP A 472 -19.83 21.56 -23.98
C ASP A 472 -20.05 20.05 -23.73
N SER A 473 -19.17 19.41 -22.95
CA SER A 473 -19.22 17.98 -22.67
C SER A 473 -19.83 17.62 -21.31
N ILE A 474 -20.12 18.60 -20.44
CA ILE A 474 -20.67 18.39 -19.10
C ILE A 474 -22.04 19.08 -19.00
N ASP A 475 -23.02 18.46 -18.32
CA ASP A 475 -24.27 19.12 -17.97
C ASP A 475 -23.95 20.48 -17.32
N PRO A 476 -24.39 21.62 -17.92
CA PRO A 476 -24.08 22.96 -17.44
C PRO A 476 -24.47 23.17 -15.97
N ARG A 477 -25.46 22.44 -15.49
CA ARG A 477 -25.97 22.49 -14.13
C ARG A 477 -24.97 21.88 -13.13
N LEU A 478 -24.33 20.76 -13.51
CA LEU A 478 -23.28 20.12 -12.72
C LEU A 478 -22.05 21.02 -12.65
N ALA A 479 -21.67 21.64 -13.76
CA ALA A 479 -20.52 22.54 -13.84
C ALA A 479 -20.69 23.80 -12.95
N ILE A 480 -21.90 24.37 -12.88
CA ILE A 480 -22.22 25.50 -12.00
C ILE A 480 -22.14 25.07 -10.53
N GLY A 481 -22.76 23.93 -10.18
CA GLY A 481 -22.70 23.37 -8.82
C GLY A 481 -21.27 23.14 -8.34
N LEU A 482 -20.41 22.57 -9.18
CA LEU A 482 -19.00 22.32 -8.91
C LEU A 482 -18.17 23.61 -8.75
N ARG A 483 -18.47 24.66 -9.54
CA ARG A 483 -17.85 25.99 -9.39
C ARG A 483 -18.22 26.67 -8.07
N LEU A 484 -19.48 26.62 -7.67
CA LEU A 484 -19.97 27.24 -6.44
C LEU A 484 -19.42 26.59 -5.18
N MET A 485 -19.16 25.26 -5.21
CA MET A 485 -18.62 24.53 -4.07
C MET A 485 -17.15 24.78 -3.78
N LYS A 486 -16.41 25.39 -4.70
CA LYS A 486 -14.99 25.74 -4.50
C LYS A 486 -14.80 26.81 -3.42
N ASN A 487 -15.78 27.65 -3.16
CA ASN A 487 -15.70 28.75 -2.18
C ASN A 487 -16.42 28.36 -0.90
N THR A 488 -15.69 28.17 0.20
CA THR A 488 -16.22 27.76 1.50
C THR A 488 -17.27 28.73 2.08
N ARG A 489 -17.23 30.01 1.71
CA ARG A 489 -18.25 30.99 2.12
C ARG A 489 -19.56 30.82 1.36
N PHE A 490 -19.51 30.43 0.10
CA PHE A 490 -20.68 30.17 -0.73
C PHE A 490 -21.23 28.75 -0.61
N ARG A 491 -20.50 27.83 0.02
CA ARG A 491 -20.91 26.42 0.14
C ARG A 491 -22.30 26.26 0.77
N ARG A 492 -22.59 26.99 1.87
CA ARG A 492 -23.90 26.95 2.53
C ARG A 492 -25.02 27.57 1.66
N VAL A 493 -24.72 28.63 0.93
CA VAL A 493 -25.65 29.28 0.02
C VAL A 493 -25.88 28.42 -1.23
N ALA A 494 -24.81 27.79 -1.76
CA ALA A 494 -24.90 26.88 -2.89
C ALA A 494 -25.71 25.62 -2.57
N VAL A 495 -25.58 25.07 -1.34
CA VAL A 495 -26.38 23.95 -0.84
C VAL A 495 -27.86 24.36 -0.72
N GLY A 496 -28.17 25.57 -0.21
CA GLY A 496 -29.51 26.09 -0.13
C GLY A 496 -30.16 26.30 -1.50
N LEU A 497 -29.43 26.90 -2.44
CA LEU A 497 -29.89 27.11 -3.82
C LEU A 497 -30.08 25.80 -4.59
N ALA A 498 -29.17 24.83 -4.40
CA ALA A 498 -29.29 23.53 -5.01
C ALA A 498 -30.49 22.73 -4.51
N ASN A 499 -30.83 22.85 -3.23
CA ASN A 499 -32.07 22.30 -2.67
C ASN A 499 -33.32 22.92 -3.28
N ILE A 500 -33.33 24.24 -3.49
CA ILE A 500 -34.45 24.98 -4.12
C ILE A 500 -34.59 24.60 -5.61
N LEU A 501 -33.48 24.32 -6.29
CA LEU A 501 -33.46 23.98 -7.72
C LEU A 501 -33.66 22.48 -7.99
N GLY A 502 -33.98 21.67 -6.98
CA GLY A 502 -34.25 20.24 -7.14
C GLY A 502 -32.98 19.35 -7.31
N TYR A 503 -31.80 19.86 -6.95
CA TYR A 503 -30.52 19.14 -7.01
C TYR A 503 -30.23 18.27 -5.81
N ASN A 504 -31.21 17.97 -4.98
CA ASN A 504 -31.13 17.16 -3.75
C ASN A 504 -30.50 15.78 -3.98
N LYS A 505 -30.47 15.30 -5.24
CA LYS A 505 -29.84 14.02 -5.61
C LYS A 505 -28.33 14.13 -5.90
N ILE A 506 -27.81 15.34 -6.16
CA ILE A 506 -26.40 15.56 -6.52
C ILE A 506 -25.57 15.99 -5.32
N LEU A 507 -26.13 16.79 -4.43
CA LEU A 507 -25.46 17.28 -3.21
C LEU A 507 -25.03 16.17 -2.25
N PRO A 508 -25.86 15.16 -1.94
CA PRO A 508 -25.43 14.03 -1.12
C PRO A 508 -24.28 13.24 -1.73
N ILE A 509 -24.13 13.29 -3.06
CA ILE A 509 -23.04 12.60 -3.78
C ILE A 509 -21.69 13.27 -3.50
N VAL A 510 -21.65 14.58 -3.36
CA VAL A 510 -20.40 15.35 -3.18
C VAL A 510 -19.95 15.38 -1.72
N GLU A 511 -20.85 15.21 -0.78
CA GLU A 511 -20.57 15.22 0.67
C GLU A 511 -20.41 13.82 1.27
N SER A 512 -20.80 12.78 0.53
CA SER A 512 -20.75 11.40 1.00
C SER A 512 -19.42 10.72 0.62
N GLU A 513 -19.07 9.68 1.36
CA GLU A 513 -17.97 8.76 1.00
C GLU A 513 -18.14 8.17 -0.40
N GLN A 514 -19.37 8.05 -0.89
CA GLN A 514 -19.71 7.61 -2.25
C GLN A 514 -19.16 8.52 -3.35
N THR A 515 -18.75 9.74 -3.03
CA THR A 515 -18.10 10.64 -4.01
C THR A 515 -16.82 10.03 -4.57
N TYR A 516 -16.05 9.30 -3.75
CA TYR A 516 -14.83 8.62 -4.18
C TYR A 516 -15.07 7.51 -5.22
N VAL A 517 -16.30 7.00 -5.30
CA VAL A 517 -16.71 5.98 -6.29
C VAL A 517 -17.40 6.62 -7.50
N ARG A 518 -18.36 7.49 -7.27
CA ARG A 518 -19.26 8.01 -8.31
C ARG A 518 -18.62 9.06 -9.20
N VAL A 519 -17.75 9.92 -8.68
CA VAL A 519 -17.06 10.93 -9.49
C VAL A 519 -16.12 10.29 -10.53
N PRO A 520 -15.26 9.33 -10.17
CA PRO A 520 -14.48 8.59 -11.18
C PRO A 520 -15.33 7.89 -12.23
N ILE A 521 -16.43 7.22 -11.85
CA ILE A 521 -17.35 6.58 -12.80
C ILE A 521 -17.91 7.60 -13.79
N LEU A 522 -18.33 8.77 -13.30
CA LEU A 522 -18.84 9.84 -14.16
C LEU A 522 -17.79 10.35 -15.13
N LEU A 523 -16.55 10.57 -14.67
CA LEU A 523 -15.42 10.98 -15.50
C LEU A 523 -15.13 9.95 -16.58
N ALA A 524 -15.02 8.67 -16.21
CA ALA A 524 -14.78 7.60 -17.17
C ALA A 524 -15.91 7.50 -18.21
N ASN A 525 -17.17 7.65 -17.80
CA ASN A 525 -18.29 7.60 -18.75
C ASN A 525 -18.31 8.76 -19.74
N LYS A 526 -17.90 9.96 -19.31
CA LYS A 526 -17.96 11.18 -20.14
C LYS A 526 -16.71 11.37 -20.98
N LEU A 527 -15.54 11.03 -20.46
CA LEU A 527 -14.24 11.38 -21.02
C LEU A 527 -13.37 10.17 -21.32
N GLY A 528 -13.74 9.00 -20.79
CA GLY A 528 -12.96 7.78 -20.94
C GLY A 528 -13.08 7.19 -22.32
N ASN A 529 -11.96 6.64 -22.78
CA ASN A 529 -11.90 5.83 -23.99
C ASN A 529 -12.34 4.40 -23.69
N ILE A 530 -12.92 3.73 -24.67
CA ILE A 530 -13.19 2.30 -24.60
C ILE A 530 -11.85 1.57 -24.65
N VAL A 531 -11.57 0.77 -23.63
CA VAL A 531 -10.42 -0.12 -23.59
C VAL A 531 -10.93 -1.55 -23.68
N THR A 532 -10.43 -2.28 -24.66
CA THR A 532 -10.73 -3.70 -24.84
C THR A 532 -9.43 -4.47 -24.75
N SER A 533 -9.44 -5.55 -24.01
CA SER A 533 -8.35 -6.53 -24.04
C SER A 533 -8.81 -7.78 -24.78
N SER A 534 -7.97 -8.25 -25.67
CA SER A 534 -8.15 -9.58 -26.28
C SER A 534 -7.65 -10.70 -25.35
N TYR A 535 -7.04 -10.33 -24.25
CA TYR A 535 -6.48 -11.24 -23.27
C TYR A 535 -7.44 -11.45 -22.09
N VAL A 536 -7.70 -12.70 -21.78
CA VAL A 536 -8.41 -13.09 -20.57
C VAL A 536 -7.42 -13.86 -19.67
N PRO A 537 -6.97 -13.27 -18.57
CA PRO A 537 -6.03 -13.92 -17.67
C PRO A 537 -6.67 -15.18 -17.06
N VAL A 538 -5.90 -16.25 -16.97
CA VAL A 538 -6.27 -17.43 -16.17
C VAL A 538 -6.00 -17.05 -14.71
N ILE A 539 -7.08 -16.71 -14.01
CA ILE A 539 -7.00 -16.23 -12.64
C ILE A 539 -6.88 -17.44 -11.69
N PRO A 540 -5.86 -17.48 -10.82
CA PRO A 540 -5.74 -18.53 -9.82
C PRO A 540 -6.94 -18.54 -8.88
N THR A 541 -7.36 -19.74 -8.50
CA THR A 541 -8.31 -19.94 -7.41
C THR A 541 -7.71 -19.50 -6.08
N LEU A 542 -8.55 -19.28 -5.07
CA LEU A 542 -8.05 -18.94 -3.74
C LEU A 542 -7.12 -20.05 -3.18
N SER A 543 -7.46 -21.30 -3.40
CA SER A 543 -6.62 -22.45 -2.96
C SER A 543 -5.24 -22.43 -3.62
N GLU A 544 -5.14 -22.10 -4.91
CA GLU A 544 -3.87 -21.96 -5.62
C GLU A 544 -3.05 -20.76 -5.11
N ARG A 545 -3.71 -19.68 -4.70
CA ARG A 545 -3.04 -18.53 -4.05
C ARG A 545 -2.47 -18.91 -2.69
N ILE A 546 -3.26 -19.59 -1.87
CA ILE A 546 -2.86 -20.03 -0.53
C ILE A 546 -1.72 -21.06 -0.62
N ALA A 547 -1.78 -22.00 -1.56
CA ALA A 547 -0.74 -23.02 -1.75
C ALA A 547 0.65 -22.46 -2.07
N LYS A 548 0.76 -21.18 -2.49
CA LYS A 548 2.04 -20.50 -2.75
C LYS A 548 2.61 -19.80 -1.53
N LEU A 549 1.83 -19.65 -0.47
CA LEU A 549 2.25 -19.02 0.77
C LEU A 549 3.08 -19.99 1.61
N GLN A 550 4.01 -19.42 2.35
CA GLN A 550 4.85 -20.17 3.25
C GLN A 550 4.39 -19.93 4.69
N TYR A 551 4.19 -21.01 5.42
CA TYR A 551 3.78 -20.98 6.83
C TYR A 551 4.76 -21.81 7.66
N ASN A 552 5.01 -21.35 8.88
CA ASN A 552 5.52 -22.18 9.95
C ASN A 552 4.35 -22.63 10.83
N ASP A 553 4.35 -23.91 11.14
CA ASP A 553 3.26 -24.54 11.90
C ASP A 553 3.07 -23.86 13.25
N ASP A 554 1.81 -23.52 13.56
CA ASP A 554 1.40 -22.93 14.82
C ASP A 554 0.39 -23.85 15.50
N SER A 555 0.84 -24.63 16.46
CA SER A 555 -0.01 -25.56 17.22
C SER A 555 -0.98 -24.85 18.18
N GLU A 556 -0.73 -23.58 18.49
CA GLU A 556 -1.57 -22.78 19.38
C GLU A 556 -2.29 -21.67 18.59
N PRO A 557 -3.63 -21.57 18.69
CA PRO A 557 -4.35 -20.53 17.99
C PRO A 557 -4.01 -19.13 18.55
N HIS A 558 -3.52 -18.25 17.69
CA HIS A 558 -3.26 -16.86 18.02
C HIS A 558 -4.54 -15.98 17.98
N ILE A 559 -5.67 -16.57 17.63
CA ILE A 559 -6.99 -15.93 17.56
C ILE A 559 -7.97 -16.68 18.43
N ILE A 560 -8.61 -16.01 19.38
CA ILE A 560 -9.67 -16.59 20.22
C ILE A 560 -11.00 -15.97 19.84
N VAL A 561 -11.95 -16.82 19.43
CA VAL A 561 -13.32 -16.44 19.09
C VAL A 561 -14.17 -16.51 20.34
N ASN A 562 -14.69 -15.38 20.80
CA ASN A 562 -15.52 -15.34 22.03
C ASN A 562 -17.00 -15.65 21.74
N ASP A 563 -17.55 -15.09 20.64
CA ASP A 563 -18.94 -15.29 20.25
C ASP A 563 -19.00 -15.84 18.83
N LYS A 564 -19.14 -17.18 18.76
CA LYS A 564 -19.13 -17.95 17.50
C LYS A 564 -20.34 -17.69 16.60
N ARG A 565 -21.42 -17.09 17.12
CA ARG A 565 -22.69 -16.87 16.40
C ARG A 565 -22.94 -15.41 16.05
N SER A 566 -22.03 -14.50 16.41
CA SER A 566 -22.21 -13.07 16.11
C SER A 566 -22.31 -12.81 14.60
N GLU A 567 -23.06 -11.79 14.22
CA GLU A 567 -23.18 -11.36 12.82
C GLU A 567 -21.82 -10.95 12.22
N PHE A 568 -20.91 -10.44 13.04
CA PHE A 568 -19.56 -10.15 12.61
C PHE A 568 -18.80 -11.42 12.21
N MET A 569 -18.88 -12.49 13.01
CA MET A 569 -18.24 -13.77 12.70
C MET A 569 -18.78 -14.39 11.41
N LYS A 570 -20.08 -14.31 11.17
CA LYS A 570 -20.69 -14.77 9.91
C LYS A 570 -20.15 -14.02 8.68
N LYS A 571 -19.85 -12.72 8.80
CA LYS A 571 -19.23 -11.93 7.72
C LYS A 571 -17.78 -12.33 7.46
N LEU A 572 -17.06 -12.83 8.47
CA LEU A 572 -15.69 -13.31 8.28
C LEU A 572 -15.58 -14.53 7.37
N LEU A 573 -16.63 -15.31 7.21
CA LEU A 573 -16.70 -16.40 6.20
C LEU A 573 -16.42 -15.89 4.77
N LEU A 574 -16.78 -14.64 4.48
CA LEU A 574 -16.51 -14.00 3.19
C LEU A 574 -15.29 -13.08 3.22
N LEU A 575 -15.04 -12.42 4.36
CA LEU A 575 -14.02 -11.36 4.45
C LEU A 575 -12.64 -11.88 4.88
N CYS A 576 -12.54 -13.14 5.35
CA CYS A 576 -11.23 -13.72 5.61
C CYS A 576 -10.49 -13.99 4.29
N PRO A 577 -9.27 -13.42 4.08
CA PRO A 577 -8.55 -13.57 2.82
C PRO A 577 -8.21 -15.00 2.45
N THR A 578 -8.10 -15.88 3.42
CA THR A 578 -7.67 -17.28 3.27
C THR A 578 -8.69 -18.29 3.78
N ASN A 579 -9.94 -17.85 3.95
CA ASN A 579 -11.06 -18.72 4.38
C ASN A 579 -10.77 -19.52 5.67
N CYS A 580 -10.12 -18.89 6.66
CA CYS A 580 -9.86 -19.53 7.96
C CYS A 580 -11.14 -19.83 8.75
N TYR A 581 -12.27 -19.28 8.35
CA TYR A 581 -13.55 -19.45 9.03
C TYR A 581 -14.51 -20.35 8.23
N SER A 582 -15.18 -21.26 8.92
CA SER A 582 -16.17 -22.16 8.36
C SER A 582 -17.32 -22.39 9.34
N TYR A 583 -18.43 -22.97 8.88
CA TYR A 583 -19.53 -23.40 9.75
C TYR A 583 -19.32 -24.80 10.30
N GLU A 584 -19.59 -24.99 11.58
CA GLU A 584 -19.84 -26.27 12.20
C GLU A 584 -21.20 -26.21 12.91
N GLY A 585 -22.24 -26.79 12.27
CA GLY A 585 -23.62 -26.54 12.68
C GLY A 585 -24.02 -25.08 12.55
N GLU A 586 -24.38 -24.43 13.66
CA GLU A 586 -24.70 -22.98 13.70
C GLU A 586 -23.50 -22.10 14.13
N ASP A 587 -22.42 -22.72 14.58
CA ASP A 587 -21.25 -22.01 15.10
C ASP A 587 -20.25 -21.75 13.98
N VAL A 588 -19.61 -20.58 14.02
CA VAL A 588 -18.44 -20.26 13.18
C VAL A 588 -17.18 -20.71 13.89
N ILE A 589 -16.45 -21.61 13.27
CA ILE A 589 -15.17 -22.13 13.76
C ILE A 589 -14.00 -21.53 12.98
N LEU A 590 -12.84 -21.52 13.62
CA LEU A 590 -11.58 -21.00 13.08
C LEU A 590 -10.59 -22.15 12.85
N GLN A 591 -10.01 -22.19 11.66
CA GLN A 591 -8.80 -22.95 11.30
C GLN A 591 -7.68 -21.96 11.06
N HIS A 592 -6.84 -21.71 12.06
CA HIS A 592 -5.90 -20.59 12.06
C HIS A 592 -4.61 -20.86 11.26
N GLU A 593 -4.32 -22.09 10.91
CA GLU A 593 -3.08 -22.53 10.27
C GLU A 593 -2.85 -21.84 8.91
N GLY A 594 -3.92 -21.50 8.20
CA GLY A 594 -3.87 -20.75 6.94
C GLY A 594 -3.92 -19.23 7.09
N CYS A 595 -3.79 -18.70 8.31
CA CYS A 595 -3.97 -17.27 8.57
C CYS A 595 -2.82 -16.43 7.98
N VAL A 596 -3.15 -15.40 7.20
CA VAL A 596 -2.19 -14.42 6.64
C VAL A 596 -1.98 -13.21 7.55
N GLU A 597 -2.39 -13.27 8.80
CA GLU A 597 -2.19 -12.23 9.81
C GLU A 597 -2.64 -10.82 9.36
N CYS A 598 -3.69 -10.77 8.55
CA CYS A 598 -4.21 -9.50 8.04
C CYS A 598 -4.83 -8.61 9.13
N GLY A 599 -5.26 -9.21 10.25
CA GLY A 599 -5.85 -8.54 11.39
C GLY A 599 -7.32 -8.12 11.21
N SER A 600 -7.98 -8.43 10.11
CA SER A 600 -9.38 -8.02 9.86
C SER A 600 -10.36 -8.55 10.90
N CYS A 601 -10.11 -9.73 11.47
CA CYS A 601 -10.91 -10.33 12.53
C CYS A 601 -10.62 -9.76 13.94
N SER A 602 -9.51 -9.03 14.13
CA SER A 602 -9.12 -8.45 15.44
C SER A 602 -10.20 -7.58 16.07
N ILE A 603 -11.07 -7.00 15.24
CA ILE A 603 -12.17 -6.14 15.64
C ILE A 603 -13.21 -6.89 16.48
N GLY A 604 -13.45 -8.18 16.20
CA GLY A 604 -14.46 -9.00 16.90
C GLY A 604 -13.90 -10.23 17.61
N THR A 605 -12.57 -10.38 17.68
CA THR A 605 -11.90 -11.51 18.32
C THR A 605 -10.78 -11.02 19.26
N LYS A 606 -10.27 -11.91 20.11
CA LYS A 606 -8.99 -11.69 20.78
C LYS A 606 -7.89 -12.18 19.83
N TRP A 607 -7.37 -11.24 19.06
CA TRP A 607 -6.31 -11.50 18.10
C TRP A 607 -4.96 -11.09 18.68
N LYS A 608 -3.95 -11.90 18.45
CA LYS A 608 -2.54 -11.63 18.79
C LYS A 608 -1.67 -11.98 17.59
N HIS A 609 -0.43 -11.52 17.58
CA HIS A 609 0.56 -12.05 16.63
C HIS A 609 0.92 -13.49 17.02
N PRO A 610 1.13 -14.40 16.05
CA PRO A 610 1.74 -15.70 16.32
C PRO A 610 3.12 -15.51 16.97
N LYS A 611 3.47 -16.41 17.90
CA LYS A 611 4.72 -16.33 18.66
C LYS A 611 5.91 -16.80 17.83
N GLY A 612 7.01 -16.07 17.90
CA GLY A 612 8.28 -16.46 17.31
C GLY A 612 8.20 -16.66 15.79
N GLU A 613 8.69 -17.80 15.34
CA GLU A 613 8.72 -18.16 13.90
C GLU A 613 7.39 -18.67 13.34
N LYS A 614 6.33 -18.69 14.14
CA LYS A 614 5.03 -19.26 13.77
C LYS A 614 4.24 -18.37 12.80
N GLY A 615 3.28 -19.00 12.10
CA GLY A 615 2.37 -18.33 11.16
C GLY A 615 2.98 -18.03 9.80
N ILE A 616 2.45 -17.03 9.10
CA ILE A 616 2.84 -16.68 7.73
C ILE A 616 4.27 -16.13 7.64
N ILE A 617 4.96 -16.49 6.56
CA ILE A 617 6.25 -15.93 6.16
C ILE A 617 6.10 -15.30 4.78
N TYR A 618 6.09 -13.97 4.71
CA TYR A 618 6.08 -13.25 3.45
C TYR A 618 7.49 -13.17 2.85
N ARG A 619 7.57 -13.34 1.52
CA ARG A 619 8.82 -13.26 0.76
C ARG A 619 8.96 -11.95 0.00
N TYR A 620 7.85 -11.24 -0.20
CA TYR A 620 7.79 -9.96 -0.91
C TYR A 620 7.26 -8.84 0.00
N GLY A 621 6.23 -9.07 0.77
CA GLY A 621 5.71 -8.18 1.79
C GLY A 621 5.01 -6.90 1.37
#